data_e55c1f8b0addddedbd15e2066581c583
#
_entry.id   e55c1f8b0addddedbd15e2066581c583
#
_cell.length_a   1.000
_cell.length_b   1.000
_cell.length_c   1.000
_cell.angle_alpha   90.00
_cell.angle_beta   90.00
_cell.angle_gamma   90.00
#
_symmetry.space_group_name_H-M   'P 1'
#
loop_
_entity.id
_entity.type
_entity.pdbx_description
1 polymer ?
#
loop_
_entity_poly.entity_id
_entity_poly.type
_entity_poly.pdbx_seq_one_letter_code
_entity_poly.pdbx_strand_id
1 'polypeptide(L)'
;MTTTTATRDSKGRFTGSKRTSTTHNLGVIAGAAAGGMALGMLALLGRKAVVQAPTALAGNWDEALATEHEAVRKVFDQIEATDEHSTTKRNLLLAHLKHALMKHAVEEENVIYPALREAGQKQAADELTKEHGYVKQYLYELENMPTASPDWIAKIRQFRGEIEEHMAEEEMRLFPMLRAQLSDEKNKALTLTMNKEGFKVA
;
A
#
# COMPACT_ATOMS: atom_id res chain seq x y z
N MET A 1 -45.14 -17.08 -2.13
CA MET A 1 -44.68 -18.24 -1.33
C MET A 1 -45.28 -19.49 -1.95
N THR A 2 -44.52 -20.26 -2.68
CA THR A 2 -44.93 -21.52 -3.29
C THR A 2 -44.37 -22.64 -2.44
N THR A 3 -45.25 -23.31 -1.69
CA THR A 3 -44.94 -24.49 -0.89
C THR A 3 -44.79 -25.71 -1.81
N THR A 4 -43.60 -26.24 -1.93
CA THR A 4 -43.35 -27.49 -2.66
C THR A 4 -43.59 -28.66 -1.71
N THR A 5 -44.66 -29.42 -1.92
CA THR A 5 -44.99 -30.61 -1.14
C THR A 5 -44.19 -31.80 -1.72
N ALA A 6 -43.31 -32.38 -0.91
CA ALA A 6 -42.59 -33.59 -1.26
C ALA A 6 -43.51 -34.81 -1.14
N THR A 7 -43.68 -35.61 -2.20
CA THR A 7 -44.47 -36.84 -2.23
C THR A 7 -43.57 -38.07 -2.02
N ARG A 8 -44.11 -39.11 -1.32
CA ARG A 8 -43.39 -40.39 -1.11
C ARG A 8 -44.08 -41.53 -1.89
N ASP A 9 -43.27 -42.50 -2.33
CA ASP A 9 -43.77 -43.71 -2.97
C ASP A 9 -44.36 -44.69 -1.91
N SER A 10 -44.98 -45.80 -2.37
CA SER A 10 -45.57 -46.83 -1.52
C SER A 10 -44.57 -47.57 -0.62
N LYS A 11 -43.27 -47.33 -0.78
CA LYS A 11 -42.18 -47.86 0.07
C LYS A 11 -41.54 -46.76 0.95
N GLY A 12 -42.18 -45.59 1.09
CA GLY A 12 -41.76 -44.51 1.97
C GLY A 12 -40.58 -43.67 1.46
N ARG A 13 -40.10 -43.84 0.21
CA ARG A 13 -39.00 -43.08 -0.39
C ARG A 13 -39.52 -41.82 -1.06
N PHE A 14 -38.77 -40.73 -0.94
CA PHE A 14 -39.10 -39.46 -1.63
C PHE A 14 -39.01 -39.65 -3.15
N THR A 15 -40.10 -39.38 -3.87
CA THR A 15 -40.11 -39.31 -5.32
C THR A 15 -39.55 -37.96 -5.71
N GLY A 16 -38.32 -37.96 -6.21
CA GLY A 16 -37.67 -36.74 -6.68
C GLY A 16 -38.42 -36.11 -7.85
N SER A 17 -38.80 -34.86 -7.72
CA SER A 17 -39.22 -34.03 -8.83
C SER A 17 -38.14 -34.08 -9.93
N LYS A 18 -38.50 -34.39 -11.18
CA LYS A 18 -37.62 -34.29 -12.34
C LYS A 18 -37.22 -32.81 -12.46
N ARG A 19 -35.96 -32.50 -12.05
CA ARG A 19 -35.35 -31.25 -12.40
C ARG A 19 -35.18 -31.20 -13.92
N THR A 20 -35.99 -30.40 -14.57
CA THR A 20 -35.64 -29.94 -15.92
C THR A 20 -34.37 -29.15 -15.82
N SER A 21 -33.24 -29.71 -16.24
CA SER A 21 -31.96 -29.01 -16.29
C SER A 21 -32.05 -27.95 -17.40
N THR A 22 -32.16 -26.72 -17.01
CA THR A 22 -31.97 -25.57 -17.91
C THR A 22 -30.47 -25.40 -18.12
N THR A 23 -29.92 -26.14 -19.07
CA THR A 23 -28.49 -26.16 -19.43
C THR A 23 -28.02 -24.87 -20.14
N HIS A 24 -28.88 -23.85 -20.27
CA HIS A 24 -28.53 -22.67 -21.07
C HIS A 24 -27.87 -21.51 -20.32
N ASN A 25 -27.80 -21.53 -18.99
CA ASN A 25 -27.27 -20.37 -18.24
C ASN A 25 -25.89 -20.57 -17.59
N LEU A 26 -25.37 -21.81 -17.53
CA LEU A 26 -24.04 -22.07 -16.91
C LEU A 26 -22.88 -21.48 -17.74
N GLY A 27 -22.99 -21.50 -19.07
CA GLY A 27 -21.96 -20.96 -19.96
C GLY A 27 -21.85 -19.43 -19.88
N VAL A 28 -22.99 -18.73 -19.74
CA VAL A 28 -23.01 -17.27 -19.63
C VAL A 28 -22.50 -16.81 -18.27
N ILE A 29 -22.85 -17.52 -17.19
CA ILE A 29 -22.37 -17.18 -15.85
C ILE A 29 -20.86 -17.45 -15.72
N ALA A 30 -20.36 -18.56 -16.27
CA ALA A 30 -18.93 -18.87 -16.28
C ALA A 30 -18.14 -17.88 -17.15
N GLY A 31 -18.67 -17.48 -18.30
CA GLY A 31 -18.06 -16.47 -19.18
C GLY A 31 -18.02 -15.08 -18.55
N ALA A 32 -19.08 -14.66 -17.88
CA ALA A 32 -19.16 -13.37 -17.19
C ALA A 32 -18.21 -13.32 -15.97
N ALA A 33 -18.09 -14.41 -15.21
CA ALA A 33 -17.16 -14.51 -14.09
C ALA A 33 -15.70 -14.49 -14.56
N ALA A 34 -15.35 -15.23 -15.61
CA ALA A 34 -14.00 -15.22 -16.16
C ALA A 34 -13.63 -13.88 -16.79
N GLY A 35 -14.56 -13.24 -17.53
CA GLY A 35 -14.38 -11.90 -18.10
C GLY A 35 -14.24 -10.84 -17.02
N GLY A 36 -15.06 -10.88 -15.97
CA GLY A 36 -15.00 -9.96 -14.83
C GLY A 36 -13.68 -10.09 -14.05
N MET A 37 -13.20 -11.30 -13.82
CA MET A 37 -11.89 -11.51 -13.15
C MET A 37 -10.73 -11.02 -14.02
N ALA A 38 -10.75 -11.24 -15.32
CA ALA A 38 -9.70 -10.77 -16.23
C ALA A 38 -9.65 -9.22 -16.27
N LEU A 39 -10.80 -8.55 -16.40
CA LEU A 39 -10.90 -7.09 -16.35
C LEU A 39 -10.48 -6.53 -15.00
N GLY A 40 -10.90 -7.16 -13.90
CA GLY A 40 -10.50 -6.79 -12.54
C GLY A 40 -8.99 -6.92 -12.32
N MET A 41 -8.39 -7.98 -12.84
CA MET A 41 -6.94 -8.19 -12.76
C MET A 41 -6.16 -7.18 -13.59
N LEU A 42 -6.63 -6.85 -14.82
CA LEU A 42 -6.03 -5.81 -15.66
C LEU A 42 -6.14 -4.42 -15.01
N ALA A 43 -7.27 -4.10 -14.40
CA ALA A 43 -7.46 -2.84 -13.67
C ALA A 43 -6.53 -2.75 -12.45
N LEU A 44 -6.37 -3.85 -11.70
CA LEU A 44 -5.46 -3.91 -10.56
C LEU A 44 -4.00 -3.75 -10.99
N LEU A 45 -3.56 -4.45 -12.02
CA LEU A 45 -2.20 -4.33 -12.56
C LEU A 45 -1.94 -2.93 -13.14
N GLY A 46 -2.93 -2.35 -13.82
CA GLY A 46 -2.87 -0.98 -14.32
C GLY A 46 -2.71 0.03 -13.19
N ARG A 47 -3.50 -0.11 -12.10
CA ARG A 47 -3.37 0.73 -10.90
C ARG A 47 -1.97 0.61 -10.29
N LYS A 48 -1.48 -0.60 -10.10
CA LYS A 48 -0.13 -0.84 -9.55
C LYS A 48 0.96 -0.21 -10.40
N ALA A 49 0.87 -0.33 -11.72
CA ALA A 49 1.80 0.29 -12.64
C ALA A 49 1.78 1.83 -12.53
N VAL A 50 0.60 2.44 -12.41
CA VAL A 50 0.46 3.89 -12.25
C VAL A 50 1.05 4.36 -10.91
N VAL A 51 0.80 3.63 -9.83
CA VAL A 51 1.33 3.98 -8.48
C VAL A 51 2.85 3.84 -8.44
N GLN A 52 3.42 2.80 -9.07
CA GLN A 52 4.86 2.56 -9.06
C GLN A 52 5.64 3.35 -10.13
N ALA A 53 4.97 3.87 -11.16
CA ALA A 53 5.66 4.54 -12.27
C ALA A 53 6.56 5.72 -11.85
N PRO A 54 6.16 6.64 -10.94
CA PRO A 54 7.04 7.72 -10.51
C PRO A 54 8.35 7.19 -9.90
N THR A 55 8.26 6.22 -9.01
CA THR A 55 9.42 5.56 -8.37
C THR A 55 10.31 4.87 -9.41
N ALA A 56 9.72 4.06 -10.29
CA ALA A 56 10.47 3.32 -11.31
C ALA A 56 11.11 4.21 -12.37
N LEU A 57 10.60 5.41 -12.61
CA LEU A 57 11.13 6.40 -13.58
C LEU A 57 12.13 7.37 -12.94
N ALA A 58 12.21 7.43 -11.62
CA ALA A 58 13.09 8.38 -10.92
C ALA A 58 14.59 8.06 -11.05
N GLY A 59 14.94 6.86 -11.52
CA GLY A 59 16.34 6.48 -11.73
C GLY A 59 16.81 5.38 -10.77
N ASN A 60 17.83 5.65 -9.96
CA ASN A 60 18.37 4.71 -9.00
C ASN A 60 17.49 4.64 -7.74
N TRP A 61 17.70 3.63 -6.92
CA TRP A 61 16.91 3.38 -5.71
C TRP A 61 16.86 4.58 -4.74
N ASP A 62 17.96 5.30 -4.55
CA ASP A 62 18.05 6.48 -3.68
C ASP A 62 17.28 7.68 -4.26
N GLU A 63 17.38 7.92 -5.58
CA GLU A 63 16.60 8.95 -6.28
C GLU A 63 15.09 8.63 -6.27
N ALA A 64 14.76 7.35 -6.36
CA ALA A 64 13.39 6.86 -6.30
C ALA A 64 12.77 7.08 -4.92
N LEU A 65 13.47 6.73 -3.83
CA LEU A 65 13.02 6.98 -2.46
C LEU A 65 12.92 8.47 -2.15
N ALA A 66 13.87 9.29 -2.55
CA ALA A 66 13.78 10.74 -2.42
C ALA A 66 12.55 11.32 -3.16
N THR A 67 12.18 10.75 -4.32
CA THR A 67 10.93 11.11 -5.03
C THR A 67 9.69 10.74 -4.24
N GLU A 68 9.69 9.62 -3.52
CA GLU A 68 8.60 9.21 -2.64
C GLU A 68 8.50 10.10 -1.40
N HIS A 69 9.62 10.46 -0.78
CA HIS A 69 9.69 11.44 0.30
C HIS A 69 9.06 12.77 -0.12
N GLU A 70 9.41 13.28 -1.30
CA GLU A 70 8.82 14.51 -1.83
C GLU A 70 7.32 14.39 -2.08
N ALA A 71 6.84 13.22 -2.50
CA ALA A 71 5.41 12.97 -2.62
C ALA A 71 4.70 12.97 -1.26
N VAL A 72 5.32 12.39 -0.22
CA VAL A 72 4.83 12.41 1.17
C VAL A 72 4.78 13.85 1.70
N ARG A 73 5.82 14.65 1.51
CA ARG A 73 5.84 16.09 1.89
C ARG A 73 4.66 16.85 1.28
N LYS A 74 4.40 16.63 -0.02
CA LYS A 74 3.25 17.25 -0.71
C LYS A 74 1.89 16.84 -0.15
N VAL A 75 1.75 15.59 0.32
CA VAL A 75 0.50 15.16 0.97
C VAL A 75 0.34 15.86 2.32
N PHE A 76 1.39 16.00 3.12
CA PHE A 76 1.36 16.78 4.35
C PHE A 76 0.97 18.25 4.09
N ASP A 77 1.56 18.90 3.08
CA ASP A 77 1.19 20.26 2.67
C ASP A 77 -0.30 20.38 2.34
N GLN A 78 -0.84 19.39 1.59
CA GLN A 78 -2.26 19.36 1.25
C GLN A 78 -3.16 19.17 2.48
N ILE A 79 -2.74 18.34 3.44
CA ILE A 79 -3.47 18.15 4.70
C ILE A 79 -3.49 19.45 5.52
N GLU A 80 -2.33 20.08 5.68
CA GLU A 80 -2.19 21.30 6.48
C GLU A 80 -2.92 22.51 5.87
N ALA A 81 -3.12 22.50 4.55
CA ALA A 81 -3.90 23.50 3.83
C ALA A 81 -5.43 23.30 3.97
N THR A 82 -5.90 22.27 4.68
CA THR A 82 -7.34 22.04 4.92
C THR A 82 -7.84 22.80 6.14
N ASP A 83 -9.11 23.26 6.07
CA ASP A 83 -9.83 23.76 7.23
C ASP A 83 -10.51 22.65 8.06
N GLU A 84 -11.06 23.01 9.20
CA GLU A 84 -11.72 22.08 10.14
C GLU A 84 -13.01 21.46 9.58
N HIS A 85 -13.63 22.08 8.57
CA HIS A 85 -14.84 21.59 7.94
C HIS A 85 -14.54 20.58 6.81
N SER A 86 -13.31 20.52 6.35
CA SER A 86 -12.86 19.66 5.25
C SER A 86 -12.63 18.20 5.67
N THR A 87 -13.47 17.62 6.54
CA THR A 87 -13.28 16.30 7.16
C THR A 87 -13.15 15.17 6.14
N THR A 88 -13.99 15.17 5.10
CA THR A 88 -13.90 14.15 4.01
C THR A 88 -12.57 14.25 3.27
N LYS A 89 -12.11 15.46 2.95
CA LYS A 89 -10.82 15.69 2.28
C LYS A 89 -9.66 15.25 3.18
N ARG A 90 -9.69 15.58 4.49
CA ARG A 90 -8.71 15.12 5.46
C ARG A 90 -8.61 13.60 5.54
N ASN A 91 -9.75 12.90 5.60
CA ASN A 91 -9.79 11.44 5.61
C ASN A 91 -9.20 10.83 4.33
N LEU A 92 -9.51 11.39 3.15
CA LEU A 92 -8.95 10.93 1.88
C LEU A 92 -7.43 11.15 1.80
N LEU A 93 -6.96 12.31 2.25
CA LEU A 93 -5.53 12.63 2.27
C LEU A 93 -4.78 11.76 3.28
N LEU A 94 -5.35 11.50 4.48
CA LEU A 94 -4.77 10.57 5.45
C LEU A 94 -4.65 9.15 4.89
N ALA A 95 -5.69 8.67 4.20
CA ALA A 95 -5.64 7.36 3.55
C ALA A 95 -4.56 7.31 2.45
N HIS A 96 -4.40 8.40 1.69
CA HIS A 96 -3.33 8.53 0.70
C HIS A 96 -1.94 8.54 1.35
N LEU A 97 -1.77 9.35 2.40
CA LEU A 97 -0.53 9.41 3.19
C LEU A 97 -0.15 8.03 3.74
N LYS A 98 -1.12 7.34 4.35
CA LYS A 98 -0.93 5.99 4.87
C LYS A 98 -0.47 5.02 3.78
N HIS A 99 -1.14 5.02 2.61
CA HIS A 99 -0.76 4.13 1.51
C HIS A 99 0.66 4.42 1.02
N ALA A 100 1.02 5.70 0.84
CA ALA A 100 2.35 6.12 0.40
C ALA A 100 3.43 5.66 1.40
N LEU A 101 3.26 5.97 2.69
CA LEU A 101 4.23 5.61 3.75
C LEU A 101 4.35 4.09 3.93
N MET A 102 3.25 3.33 3.84
CA MET A 102 3.30 1.87 3.99
C MET A 102 3.96 1.18 2.80
N LYS A 103 3.77 1.71 1.58
CA LYS A 103 4.48 1.23 0.38
C LYS A 103 5.98 1.49 0.51
N HIS A 104 6.35 2.71 0.84
CA HIS A 104 7.70 3.17 1.05
C HIS A 104 8.43 2.32 2.11
N ALA A 105 7.82 2.13 3.27
CA ALA A 105 8.37 1.29 4.33
C ALA A 105 8.63 -0.16 3.89
N VAL A 106 7.79 -0.74 3.01
CA VAL A 106 8.02 -2.09 2.46
C VAL A 106 9.27 -2.13 1.59
N GLU A 107 9.51 -1.10 0.79
CA GLU A 107 10.68 -1.00 -0.07
C GLU A 107 11.97 -0.90 0.76
N GLU A 108 11.96 -0.12 1.83
CA GLU A 108 13.11 0.07 2.70
C GLU A 108 13.34 -1.11 3.65
N GLU A 109 12.33 -1.54 4.40
CA GLU A 109 12.44 -2.63 5.36
C GLU A 109 12.85 -3.96 4.69
N ASN A 110 12.42 -4.19 3.43
CA ASN A 110 12.72 -5.43 2.72
C ASN A 110 14.00 -5.38 1.89
N VAL A 111 14.49 -4.20 1.52
CA VAL A 111 15.58 -4.08 0.55
C VAL A 111 16.72 -3.18 1.04
N ILE A 112 16.42 -1.93 1.42
CA ILE A 112 17.44 -0.94 1.74
C ILE A 112 18.06 -1.17 3.11
N TYR A 113 17.25 -1.40 4.15
CA TYR A 113 17.75 -1.61 5.51
C TYR A 113 18.54 -2.92 5.66
N PRO A 114 18.18 -4.03 4.99
CA PRO A 114 19.08 -5.18 4.88
C PRO A 114 20.43 -4.82 4.25
N ALA A 115 20.44 -4.05 3.15
CA ALA A 115 21.69 -3.61 2.52
C ALA A 115 22.52 -2.69 3.43
N LEU A 116 21.89 -1.79 4.19
CA LEU A 116 22.55 -0.97 5.21
C LEU A 116 23.21 -1.84 6.29
N ARG A 117 22.52 -2.88 6.77
CA ARG A 117 23.08 -3.83 7.75
C ARG A 117 24.31 -4.57 7.21
N GLU A 118 24.25 -5.03 5.96
CA GLU A 118 25.37 -5.66 5.26
C GLU A 118 26.54 -4.69 5.05
N ALA A 119 26.26 -3.40 4.85
CA ALA A 119 27.24 -2.32 4.76
C ALA A 119 27.81 -1.86 6.12
N GLY A 120 27.51 -2.57 7.21
CA GLY A 120 28.01 -2.27 8.56
C GLY A 120 27.20 -1.23 9.33
N GLN A 121 26.06 -0.76 8.79
CA GLN A 121 25.19 0.24 9.43
C GLN A 121 24.01 -0.38 10.20
N LYS A 122 24.27 -1.47 10.90
CA LYS A 122 23.24 -2.23 11.61
C LYS A 122 22.45 -1.37 12.60
N GLN A 123 23.14 -0.55 13.41
CA GLN A 123 22.49 0.27 14.42
C GLN A 123 21.56 1.31 13.79
N ALA A 124 21.99 1.99 12.73
CA ALA A 124 21.16 2.96 12.02
C ALA A 124 19.94 2.28 11.40
N ALA A 125 20.12 1.14 10.71
CA ALA A 125 19.01 0.40 10.13
C ALA A 125 18.02 -0.14 11.18
N ASP A 126 18.47 -0.49 12.38
CA ASP A 126 17.60 -0.91 13.48
C ASP A 126 16.80 0.29 14.04
N GLU A 127 17.39 1.49 14.12
CA GLU A 127 16.69 2.71 14.56
C GLU A 127 15.65 3.16 13.52
N LEU A 128 15.99 3.22 12.23
CA LEU A 128 15.03 3.51 11.15
C LEU A 128 13.83 2.52 11.17
N THR A 129 14.10 1.22 11.38
CA THR A 129 13.02 0.21 11.51
C THR A 129 12.09 0.51 12.70
N LYS A 130 12.64 0.98 13.81
CA LYS A 130 11.88 1.39 15.00
C LYS A 130 11.04 2.65 14.72
N GLU A 131 11.59 3.61 14.01
CA GLU A 131 10.89 4.84 13.60
C GLU A 131 9.69 4.53 12.70
N HIS A 132 9.79 3.55 11.80
CA HIS A 132 8.64 3.02 11.06
C HIS A 132 7.56 2.42 11.98
N GLY A 133 7.93 1.92 13.15
CA GLY A 133 6.97 1.54 14.19
C GLY A 133 6.18 2.73 14.70
N TYR A 134 6.82 3.87 14.93
CA TYR A 134 6.14 5.11 15.33
C TYR A 134 5.26 5.66 14.21
N VAL A 135 5.69 5.59 12.94
CA VAL A 135 4.84 5.94 11.78
C VAL A 135 3.51 5.18 11.84
N LYS A 136 3.55 3.86 12.07
CA LYS A 136 2.35 3.02 12.18
C LYS A 136 1.47 3.44 13.36
N GLN A 137 2.06 3.85 14.48
CA GLN A 137 1.35 4.36 15.65
C GLN A 137 0.66 5.70 15.34
N TYR A 138 1.36 6.67 14.75
CA TYR A 138 0.78 7.95 14.35
C TYR A 138 -0.42 7.77 13.42
N LEU A 139 -0.29 6.93 12.41
CA LEU A 139 -1.36 6.64 11.46
C LEU A 139 -2.58 6.02 12.17
N TYR A 140 -2.35 5.06 13.08
CA TYR A 140 -3.43 4.47 13.88
C TYR A 140 -4.14 5.51 14.74
N GLU A 141 -3.40 6.36 15.44
CA GLU A 141 -3.98 7.40 16.29
C GLU A 141 -4.78 8.41 15.47
N LEU A 142 -4.24 8.89 14.35
CA LEU A 142 -4.92 9.84 13.45
C LEU A 142 -6.21 9.26 12.84
N GLU A 143 -6.23 7.96 12.51
CA GLU A 143 -7.44 7.29 12.02
C GLU A 143 -8.55 7.20 13.08
N ASN A 144 -8.18 7.19 14.37
CA ASN A 144 -9.11 7.09 15.50
C ASN A 144 -9.45 8.43 16.14
N MET A 145 -8.88 9.55 15.66
CA MET A 145 -9.20 10.90 16.14
C MET A 145 -10.24 11.57 15.25
N PRO A 146 -11.13 12.42 15.84
CA PRO A 146 -12.04 13.24 15.05
C PRO A 146 -11.26 14.23 14.17
N THR A 147 -11.37 14.10 12.84
CA THR A 147 -10.62 14.91 11.88
C THR A 147 -10.96 16.42 11.89
N ALA A 148 -12.10 16.80 12.47
CA ALA A 148 -12.46 18.20 12.72
C ALA A 148 -11.76 18.80 13.94
N SER A 149 -11.14 17.97 14.80
CA SER A 149 -10.49 18.46 16.03
C SER A 149 -9.23 19.27 15.72
N PRO A 150 -8.99 20.37 16.49
CA PRO A 150 -7.69 21.05 16.48
C PRO A 150 -6.52 20.11 16.86
N ASP A 151 -6.75 19.13 17.71
CA ASP A 151 -5.72 18.16 18.12
C ASP A 151 -5.30 17.25 16.96
N TRP A 152 -6.21 16.99 16.03
CA TRP A 152 -5.90 16.18 14.85
C TRP A 152 -4.84 16.86 13.97
N ILE A 153 -5.02 18.14 13.66
CA ILE A 153 -4.06 18.87 12.83
C ILE A 153 -2.75 19.15 13.61
N ALA A 154 -2.81 19.31 14.92
CA ALA A 154 -1.62 19.41 15.76
C ALA A 154 -0.80 18.11 15.72
N LYS A 155 -1.47 16.95 15.77
CA LYS A 155 -0.83 15.64 15.64
C LYS A 155 -0.26 15.40 14.24
N ILE A 156 -0.91 15.85 13.18
CA ILE A 156 -0.36 15.83 11.81
C ILE A 156 0.96 16.59 11.75
N ARG A 157 1.04 17.77 12.34
CA ARG A 157 2.27 18.57 12.34
C ARG A 157 3.39 17.92 13.15
N GLN A 158 3.05 17.33 14.30
CA GLN A 158 4.03 16.57 15.08
C GLN A 158 4.56 15.40 14.27
N PHE A 159 3.67 14.61 13.67
CA PHE A 159 4.02 13.47 12.83
C PHE A 159 4.90 13.90 11.65
N ARG A 160 4.56 15.02 10.99
CA ARG A 160 5.37 15.59 9.92
C ARG A 160 6.79 15.88 10.38
N GLY A 161 6.97 16.50 11.56
CA GLY A 161 8.29 16.82 12.10
C GLY A 161 9.18 15.58 12.23
N GLU A 162 8.63 14.50 12.80
CA GLU A 162 9.39 13.25 12.98
C GLU A 162 9.72 12.57 11.65
N ILE A 163 8.80 12.58 10.68
CA ILE A 163 9.04 12.03 9.33
C ILE A 163 10.09 12.86 8.57
N GLU A 164 10.09 14.18 8.70
CA GLU A 164 11.10 15.04 8.05
C GLU A 164 12.51 14.78 8.61
N GLU A 165 12.65 14.55 9.92
CA GLU A 165 13.93 14.17 10.53
C GLU A 165 14.40 12.81 10.03
N HIS A 166 13.51 11.81 9.96
CA HIS A 166 13.76 10.50 9.42
C HIS A 166 14.25 10.55 7.96
N MET A 167 13.47 11.18 7.08
CA MET A 167 13.82 11.34 5.66
C MET A 167 15.14 12.10 5.46
N ALA A 168 15.42 13.11 6.30
CA ALA A 168 16.67 13.85 6.23
C ALA A 168 17.88 12.99 6.59
N GLU A 169 17.77 12.13 7.60
CA GLU A 169 18.83 11.19 7.98
C GLU A 169 19.18 10.23 6.82
N GLU A 170 18.18 9.76 6.11
CA GLU A 170 18.34 8.87 4.97
C GLU A 170 18.94 9.58 3.76
N GLU A 171 18.32 10.68 3.32
CA GLU A 171 18.72 11.41 2.12
C GLU A 171 20.10 12.06 2.26
N MET A 172 20.45 12.57 3.43
CA MET A 172 21.67 13.36 3.63
C MET A 172 22.86 12.49 4.08
N ARG A 173 22.61 11.35 4.69
CA ARG A 173 23.69 10.53 5.30
C ARG A 173 23.70 9.09 4.82
N LEU A 174 22.61 8.35 5.03
CA LEU A 174 22.64 6.89 4.89
C LEU A 174 22.59 6.44 3.43
N PHE A 175 21.74 7.03 2.61
CA PHE A 175 21.63 6.66 1.20
C PHE A 175 22.90 7.02 0.41
N PRO A 176 23.48 8.23 0.50
CA PRO A 176 24.73 8.55 -0.17
C PRO A 176 25.87 7.64 0.25
N MET A 177 25.98 7.32 1.55
CA MET A 177 26.99 6.41 2.08
C MET A 177 26.81 4.99 1.51
N LEU A 178 25.61 4.41 1.58
CA LEU A 178 25.33 3.08 1.05
C LEU A 178 25.62 3.01 -0.46
N ARG A 179 25.13 4.00 -1.21
CA ARG A 179 25.35 4.08 -2.65
C ARG A 179 26.84 4.09 -3.03
N ALA A 180 27.65 4.83 -2.29
CA ALA A 180 29.09 4.93 -2.54
C ALA A 180 29.86 3.63 -2.18
N GLN A 181 29.34 2.82 -1.26
CA GLN A 181 29.94 1.53 -0.86
C GLN A 181 29.61 0.39 -1.82
N LEU A 182 28.52 0.52 -2.60
CA LEU A 182 28.06 -0.52 -3.52
C LEU A 182 28.68 -0.32 -4.93
N SER A 183 29.00 -1.43 -5.61
CA SER A 183 29.32 -1.37 -7.04
C SER A 183 28.11 -0.96 -7.87
N ASP A 184 28.34 -0.53 -9.11
CA ASP A 184 27.25 -0.16 -10.04
C ASP A 184 26.26 -1.34 -10.26
N GLU A 185 26.77 -2.57 -10.34
CA GLU A 185 25.95 -3.76 -10.51
C GLU A 185 25.07 -4.00 -9.28
N LYS A 186 25.61 -3.81 -8.07
CA LYS A 186 24.85 -3.96 -6.81
C LYS A 186 23.81 -2.84 -6.68
N ASN A 187 24.14 -1.60 -7.01
CA ASN A 187 23.19 -0.49 -7.02
C ASN A 187 22.01 -0.76 -7.98
N LYS A 188 22.30 -1.25 -9.20
CA LYS A 188 21.25 -1.67 -10.16
C LYS A 188 20.39 -2.81 -9.64
N ALA A 189 21.01 -3.83 -9.03
CA ALA A 189 20.28 -4.96 -8.44
C ALA A 189 19.36 -4.50 -7.30
N LEU A 190 19.84 -3.58 -6.46
CA LEU A 190 19.07 -2.99 -5.36
C LEU A 190 17.86 -2.23 -5.90
N THR A 191 18.04 -1.38 -6.92
CA THR A 191 16.96 -0.66 -7.61
C THR A 191 15.88 -1.60 -8.16
N LEU A 192 16.29 -2.66 -8.85
CA LEU A 192 15.34 -3.63 -9.41
C LEU A 192 14.56 -4.38 -8.32
N THR A 193 15.24 -4.75 -7.23
CA THR A 193 14.60 -5.46 -6.11
C THR A 193 13.62 -4.55 -5.38
N MET A 194 13.99 -3.31 -5.09
CA MET A 194 13.13 -2.31 -4.47
C MET A 194 11.86 -2.05 -5.30
N ASN A 195 12.01 -1.80 -6.60
CA ASN A 195 10.87 -1.60 -7.49
C ASN A 195 9.93 -2.82 -7.52
N LYS A 196 10.48 -4.05 -7.44
CA LYS A 196 9.69 -5.28 -7.37
C LYS A 196 8.91 -5.36 -6.05
N GLU A 197 9.51 -5.01 -4.92
CA GLU A 197 8.82 -5.00 -3.62
C GLU A 197 7.71 -3.93 -3.61
N GLY A 198 8.00 -2.71 -4.05
CA GLY A 198 6.99 -1.65 -4.15
C GLY A 198 5.81 -2.02 -5.05
N PHE A 199 6.06 -2.67 -6.19
CA PHE A 199 4.99 -3.12 -7.09
C PHE A 199 4.05 -4.15 -6.45
N LYS A 200 4.49 -4.95 -5.49
CA LYS A 200 3.63 -5.92 -4.79
C LYS A 200 2.52 -5.22 -3.99
N VAL A 201 2.81 -4.05 -3.44
CA VAL A 201 1.95 -3.30 -2.52
C VAL A 201 1.36 -2.02 -3.11
N ALA A 202 1.73 -1.65 -4.32
CA ALA A 202 1.20 -0.53 -5.08
C ALA A 202 -0.30 -0.65 -5.42
#